data_e4fa7821fcc16c042405f6a70841c18c
#
_entry.id   e4fa7821fcc16c042405f6a70841c18c
#
_cell.length_a   1.000
_cell.length_b   1.000
_cell.length_c   1.000
_cell.angle_alpha   90.00
_cell.angle_beta   90.00
_cell.angle_gamma   90.00
#
_symmetry.space_group_name_H-M   'P 1'
#
loop_
_entity.id
_entity.type
_entity.pdbx_description
1 polymer ?
#
loop_
_entity_poly.entity_id
_entity_poly.type
_entity_poly.pdbx_seq_one_letter_code
_entity_poly.pdbx_strand_id
1 'polypeptide(L)'
;QLHFSGAMLSSVGLANEIAGFRSEVSTRDIIATYPYPNTLVVCEITGKQLKTVMERSAEYFAYDKDGNVCVSDSFLIPKVEHYNYDYYMGVDFKINPENPIGSRIEGLSKDGKPALDDDKFTICLNNYRYSGAGGYDVYTECPLVKEINVEMVELIMDYFHEYPYIEV
;
A
#
# COMPACT_ATOMS: atom_id res chain seq x y z
N GLN A 1 6.66 -6.47 -7.06
CA GLN A 1 5.86 -7.17 -6.02
C GLN A 1 6.82 -7.88 -5.07
N LEU A 2 6.87 -7.45 -3.82
CA LEU A 2 7.60 -8.19 -2.79
C LEU A 2 6.81 -9.46 -2.48
N HIS A 3 7.40 -10.64 -2.73
CA HIS A 3 6.80 -11.91 -2.33
C HIS A 3 6.94 -12.08 -0.82
N PHE A 4 5.87 -11.81 -0.10
CA PHE A 4 5.76 -12.18 1.30
C PHE A 4 5.22 -13.62 1.40
N SER A 5 5.88 -14.45 2.20
CA SER A 5 5.35 -15.79 2.52
C SER A 5 3.96 -15.66 3.13
N GLY A 6 2.99 -16.41 2.65
CA GLY A 6 1.54 -16.31 2.77
C GLY A 6 0.86 -15.97 4.11
N ALA A 7 1.60 -15.62 5.16
CA ALA A 7 1.02 -15.26 6.45
C ALA A 7 1.01 -13.74 6.73
N MET A 8 1.83 -12.94 6.01
CA MET A 8 2.00 -11.52 6.25
C MET A 8 1.28 -10.69 5.20
N LEU A 9 0.60 -9.64 5.64
CA LEU A 9 0.01 -8.63 4.76
C LEU A 9 1.09 -7.65 4.32
N SER A 10 0.84 -6.91 3.24
CA SER A 10 1.68 -5.78 2.86
C SER A 10 0.84 -4.60 2.36
N SER A 11 1.38 -3.41 2.56
CA SER A 11 0.85 -2.15 2.04
C SER A 11 1.93 -1.45 1.24
N VAL A 12 1.60 -1.01 0.03
CA VAL A 12 2.52 -0.33 -0.89
C VAL A 12 1.81 0.86 -1.53
N GLY A 13 2.37 2.05 -1.38
CA GLY A 13 1.85 3.27 -2.00
C GLY A 13 2.00 3.29 -3.52
N LEU A 14 1.06 3.92 -4.20
CA LEU A 14 1.12 4.19 -5.63
C LEU A 14 2.20 5.24 -5.91
N ALA A 15 2.96 5.07 -7.00
CA ALA A 15 3.90 6.09 -7.43
C ALA A 15 3.20 7.20 -8.24
N ASN A 16 3.71 8.43 -8.12
CA ASN A 16 3.13 9.58 -8.84
C ASN A 16 3.38 9.55 -10.35
N GLU A 17 4.50 8.97 -10.81
CA GLU A 17 5.06 9.28 -12.12
C GLU A 17 5.53 8.05 -12.92
N ILE A 18 5.07 6.83 -12.60
CA ILE A 18 5.67 5.66 -13.22
C ILE A 18 4.81 5.10 -14.33
N ALA A 19 5.37 5.15 -15.53
CA ALA A 19 4.86 4.45 -16.71
C ALA A 19 5.25 2.95 -16.77
N GLY A 20 5.85 2.42 -15.71
CA GLY A 20 6.42 1.06 -15.70
C GLY A 20 7.87 0.99 -16.20
N PHE A 21 8.45 -0.20 -16.16
CA PHE A 21 9.78 -0.45 -16.68
C PHE A 21 9.73 -0.80 -18.17
N ARG A 22 10.80 -0.49 -18.88
CA ARG A 22 11.04 -0.95 -20.26
C ARG A 22 11.48 -2.42 -20.25
N SER A 23 11.69 -2.99 -21.42
CA SER A 23 12.16 -4.37 -21.58
C SER A 23 13.50 -4.67 -20.89
N GLU A 24 14.37 -3.67 -20.75
CA GLU A 24 15.61 -3.75 -19.99
C GLU A 24 15.56 -2.73 -18.85
N VAL A 25 15.80 -3.21 -17.61
CA VAL A 25 15.77 -2.40 -16.40
C VAL A 25 17.18 -2.20 -15.89
N SER A 26 17.63 -0.95 -15.83
CA SER A 26 18.92 -0.58 -15.25
C SER A 26 18.75 -0.15 -13.79
N THR A 27 19.86 -0.17 -13.04
CA THR A 27 19.92 0.39 -11.67
C THR A 27 19.40 1.83 -11.60
N ARG A 28 19.67 2.63 -12.65
CA ARG A 28 19.15 4.00 -12.74
C ARG A 28 17.63 4.05 -12.81
N ASP A 29 17.02 3.12 -13.53
CA ASP A 29 15.56 3.05 -13.65
C ASP A 29 14.93 2.69 -12.30
N ILE A 30 15.56 1.78 -11.54
CA ILE A 30 15.12 1.40 -10.19
C ILE A 30 15.20 2.60 -9.25
N ILE A 31 16.35 3.30 -9.20
CA ILE A 31 16.54 4.49 -8.35
C ILE A 31 15.55 5.61 -8.74
N ALA A 32 15.31 5.83 -10.03
CA ALA A 32 14.34 6.83 -10.49
C ALA A 32 12.90 6.46 -10.11
N THR A 33 12.59 5.16 -10.06
CA THR A 33 11.28 4.65 -9.67
C THR A 33 11.00 4.80 -8.18
N TYR A 34 12.03 4.60 -7.35
CA TYR A 34 11.92 4.71 -5.89
C TYR A 34 13.06 5.56 -5.31
N PRO A 35 12.96 6.90 -5.40
CA PRO A 35 14.05 7.81 -5.03
C PRO A 35 14.13 8.10 -3.51
N TYR A 36 13.31 7.44 -2.69
CA TYR A 36 13.20 7.73 -1.27
C TYR A 36 14.02 6.74 -0.42
N PRO A 37 14.75 7.21 0.62
CA PRO A 37 15.52 6.35 1.51
C PRO A 37 14.60 5.66 2.55
N ASN A 38 13.50 5.08 2.09
CA ASN A 38 12.58 4.38 2.98
C ASN A 38 13.06 2.96 3.22
N THR A 39 12.88 2.51 4.45
CA THR A 39 13.11 1.13 4.89
C THR A 39 11.77 0.42 5.14
N LEU A 40 11.80 -0.87 5.47
CA LEU A 40 10.60 -1.64 5.77
C LEU A 40 10.40 -1.80 7.27
N VAL A 41 9.13 -1.80 7.66
CA VAL A 41 8.65 -2.06 9.02
C VAL A 41 7.60 -3.16 8.97
N VAL A 42 7.67 -4.07 9.94
CA VAL A 42 6.61 -5.05 10.20
C VAL A 42 5.97 -4.69 11.53
N CYS A 43 4.65 -4.51 11.55
CA CYS A 43 3.88 -4.25 12.77
C CYS A 43 2.69 -5.19 12.90
N GLU A 44 2.15 -5.32 14.12
CA GLU A 44 0.89 -6.00 14.38
C GLU A 44 -0.27 -5.01 14.15
N ILE A 45 -1.33 -5.46 13.48
CA ILE A 45 -2.52 -4.65 13.19
C ILE A 45 -3.77 -5.47 13.45
N THR A 46 -4.79 -4.89 14.08
CA THR A 46 -6.09 -5.54 14.23
C THR A 46 -6.93 -5.42 12.96
N GLY A 47 -7.95 -6.27 12.79
CA GLY A 47 -8.85 -6.21 11.64
C GLY A 47 -9.57 -4.87 11.54
N LYS A 48 -9.97 -4.29 12.67
CA LYS A 48 -10.55 -2.95 12.72
C LYS A 48 -9.57 -1.87 12.25
N GLN A 49 -8.32 -1.89 12.73
CA GLN A 49 -7.29 -0.95 12.30
C GLN A 49 -6.95 -1.13 10.82
N LEU A 50 -6.84 -2.38 10.34
CA LEU A 50 -6.61 -2.70 8.93
C LEU A 50 -7.73 -2.11 8.06
N LYS A 51 -8.98 -2.34 8.42
CA LYS A 51 -10.12 -1.75 7.71
C LYS A 51 -10.04 -0.22 7.70
N THR A 52 -9.67 0.42 8.82
CA THR A 52 -9.55 1.87 8.91
C THR A 52 -8.50 2.44 7.93
N VAL A 53 -7.31 1.84 7.84
CA VAL A 53 -6.28 2.29 6.91
C VAL A 53 -6.65 2.00 5.45
N MET A 54 -7.37 0.93 5.18
CA MET A 54 -7.90 0.63 3.85
C MET A 54 -9.00 1.62 3.43
N GLU A 55 -9.85 2.04 4.36
CA GLU A 55 -10.85 3.10 4.12
C GLU A 55 -10.18 4.43 3.78
N ARG A 56 -9.03 4.77 4.42
CA ARG A 56 -8.24 5.95 4.04
C ARG A 56 -7.76 5.85 2.59
N SER A 57 -7.29 4.68 2.14
CA SER A 57 -6.95 4.47 0.72
C SER A 57 -8.17 4.59 -0.18
N ALA A 58 -9.32 4.08 0.24
CA ALA A 58 -10.55 4.11 -0.54
C ALA A 58 -11.11 5.53 -0.77
N GLU A 59 -10.68 6.53 0.02
CA GLU A 59 -11.01 7.95 -0.23
C GLU A 59 -10.42 8.46 -1.56
N TYR A 60 -9.45 7.76 -2.14
CA TYR A 60 -8.84 8.09 -3.44
C TYR A 60 -9.86 8.16 -4.57
N PHE A 61 -10.92 7.36 -4.49
CA PHE A 61 -11.94 7.29 -5.54
C PHE A 61 -13.06 8.30 -5.28
N ALA A 62 -13.46 8.99 -6.35
CA ALA A 62 -14.60 9.91 -6.38
C ALA A 62 -15.39 9.70 -7.68
N TYR A 63 -16.49 10.40 -7.82
CA TYR A 63 -17.24 10.49 -9.08
C TYR A 63 -17.16 11.91 -9.63
N ASP A 64 -16.94 12.02 -10.93
CA ASP A 64 -17.04 13.29 -11.63
C ASP A 64 -18.51 13.70 -11.85
N LYS A 65 -18.72 14.87 -12.44
CA LYS A 65 -20.04 15.41 -12.75
C LYS A 65 -20.84 14.54 -13.76
N ASP A 66 -20.18 13.69 -14.50
CA ASP A 66 -20.77 12.82 -15.52
C ASP A 66 -20.99 11.39 -14.95
N GLY A 67 -20.64 11.16 -13.68
CA GLY A 67 -20.82 9.89 -12.98
C GLY A 67 -19.70 8.87 -13.23
N ASN A 68 -18.56 9.29 -13.82
CA ASN A 68 -17.42 8.41 -14.00
C ASN A 68 -16.53 8.41 -12.76
N VAL A 69 -15.93 7.26 -12.46
CA VAL A 69 -14.95 7.15 -11.38
C VAL A 69 -13.72 7.99 -11.73
N CYS A 70 -13.31 8.84 -10.80
CA CYS A 70 -12.14 9.70 -10.92
C CYS A 70 -11.33 9.71 -9.62
N VAL A 71 -10.18 10.38 -9.63
CA VAL A 71 -9.39 10.62 -8.41
C VAL A 71 -10.01 11.75 -7.61
N SER A 72 -10.12 11.56 -6.30
CA SER A 72 -10.61 12.57 -5.37
C SER A 72 -9.70 13.82 -5.34
N ASP A 73 -10.29 15.00 -5.30
CA ASP A 73 -9.56 16.26 -5.16
C ASP A 73 -8.64 16.30 -3.94
N SER A 74 -8.97 15.57 -2.87
CA SER A 74 -8.13 15.48 -1.68
C SER A 74 -6.74 14.85 -1.94
N PHE A 75 -6.57 14.16 -3.06
CA PHE A 75 -5.29 13.61 -3.50
C PHE A 75 -4.64 14.41 -4.65
N LEU A 76 -5.29 15.47 -5.10
CA LEU A 76 -4.84 16.29 -6.24
C LEU A 76 -4.51 17.72 -5.84
N ILE A 77 -5.17 18.26 -4.80
CA ILE A 77 -5.12 19.67 -4.40
C ILE A 77 -4.73 19.77 -2.93
N PRO A 78 -3.77 20.62 -2.56
CA PRO A 78 -3.02 21.60 -3.38
C PRO A 78 -1.86 20.99 -4.16
N LYS A 79 -1.56 19.71 -3.97
CA LYS A 79 -0.46 18.98 -4.59
C LYS A 79 -0.92 17.58 -4.97
N VAL A 80 -0.42 17.06 -6.09
CA VAL A 80 -0.69 15.68 -6.51
C VAL A 80 0.04 14.71 -5.57
N GLU A 81 -0.72 13.83 -4.92
CA GLU A 81 -0.24 12.90 -3.90
C GLU A 81 -0.75 11.48 -4.11
N HIS A 82 -0.66 10.97 -5.35
CA HIS A 82 -1.05 9.58 -5.67
C HIS A 82 -0.34 8.56 -4.78
N TYR A 83 0.86 8.89 -4.28
CA TYR A 83 1.62 8.06 -3.34
C TYR A 83 0.91 7.85 -1.98
N ASN A 84 -0.14 8.60 -1.68
CA ASN A 84 -0.98 8.40 -0.51
C ASN A 84 -2.12 7.39 -0.75
N TYR A 85 -2.25 6.82 -1.94
CA TYR A 85 -3.07 5.65 -2.19
C TYR A 85 -2.24 4.38 -2.03
N ASP A 86 -2.61 3.51 -1.09
CA ASP A 86 -1.92 2.26 -0.81
C ASP A 86 -2.67 1.06 -1.40
N TYR A 87 -1.93 0.15 -2.02
CA TYR A 87 -2.39 -1.18 -2.39
C TYR A 87 -2.19 -2.14 -1.21
N TYR A 88 -3.14 -3.02 -0.98
CA TYR A 88 -3.07 -4.05 0.05
C TYR A 88 -2.99 -5.42 -0.58
N MET A 89 -2.07 -6.26 -0.08
CA MET A 89 -1.86 -7.64 -0.53
C MET A 89 -1.96 -8.60 0.65
N GLY A 90 -2.37 -9.84 0.37
CA GLY A 90 -2.57 -10.88 1.38
C GLY A 90 -3.96 -10.88 2.00
N VAL A 91 -4.86 -10.03 1.52
CA VAL A 91 -6.28 -10.00 1.86
C VAL A 91 -7.14 -9.84 0.60
N ASP A 92 -8.36 -10.33 0.67
CA ASP A 92 -9.38 -10.13 -0.35
C ASP A 92 -10.38 -9.08 0.14
N PHE A 93 -10.76 -8.16 -0.73
CA PHE A 93 -11.73 -7.10 -0.44
C PHE A 93 -12.26 -6.45 -1.73
N LYS A 94 -13.29 -5.65 -1.59
CA LYS A 94 -13.79 -4.77 -2.65
C LYS A 94 -13.83 -3.34 -2.17
N ILE A 95 -13.55 -2.39 -3.06
CA ILE A 95 -13.79 -0.97 -2.82
C ILE A 95 -15.06 -0.61 -3.56
N ASN A 96 -16.07 -0.11 -2.83
CA ASN A 96 -17.30 0.42 -3.39
C ASN A 96 -17.33 1.94 -3.23
N PRO A 97 -16.98 2.73 -4.27
CA PRO A 97 -16.95 4.18 -4.18
C PRO A 97 -18.33 4.84 -4.03
N GLU A 98 -19.43 4.10 -4.29
CA GLU A 98 -20.81 4.59 -4.08
C GLU A 98 -21.15 4.73 -2.60
N ASN A 99 -20.48 3.98 -1.75
CA ASN A 99 -20.66 4.07 -0.32
C ASN A 99 -20.03 5.36 0.25
N PRO A 100 -20.54 5.87 1.37
CA PRO A 100 -19.92 6.97 2.08
C PRO A 100 -18.47 6.68 2.44
N ILE A 101 -17.61 7.71 2.48
CA ILE A 101 -16.25 7.64 3.00
C ILE A 101 -16.27 6.98 4.40
N GLY A 102 -15.37 6.06 4.65
CA GLY A 102 -15.29 5.25 5.88
C GLY A 102 -16.18 4.00 5.88
N SER A 103 -16.87 3.70 4.76
CA SER A 103 -17.73 2.50 4.61
C SER A 103 -17.59 1.88 3.22
N ARG A 104 -16.48 2.10 2.54
CA ARG A 104 -16.22 1.68 1.14
C ARG A 104 -15.60 0.30 1.02
N ILE A 105 -14.97 -0.20 2.09
CA ILE A 105 -14.35 -1.52 2.10
C ILE A 105 -15.39 -2.58 2.45
N GLU A 106 -15.63 -3.48 1.49
CA GLU A 106 -16.59 -4.57 1.60
C GLU A 106 -15.90 -5.92 1.51
N GLY A 107 -16.42 -6.91 2.25
CA GLY A 107 -16.00 -8.30 2.15
C GLY A 107 -14.54 -8.57 2.55
N LEU A 108 -13.96 -7.74 3.44
CA LEU A 108 -12.59 -7.92 3.90
C LEU A 108 -12.40 -9.32 4.49
N SER A 109 -11.50 -10.10 3.89
CA SER A 109 -11.24 -11.49 4.28
C SER A 109 -9.78 -11.85 4.06
N LYS A 110 -9.32 -12.86 4.79
CA LYS A 110 -8.00 -13.47 4.63
C LYS A 110 -8.13 -14.99 4.53
N ASP A 111 -7.54 -15.59 3.51
CA ASP A 111 -7.59 -17.04 3.25
C ASP A 111 -9.05 -17.58 3.24
N GLY A 112 -9.98 -16.80 2.66
CA GLY A 112 -11.39 -17.12 2.55
C GLY A 112 -12.20 -16.98 3.85
N LYS A 113 -11.61 -16.45 4.94
CA LYS A 113 -12.31 -16.18 6.21
C LYS A 113 -12.51 -14.68 6.40
N PRO A 114 -13.71 -14.22 6.80
CA PRO A 114 -13.92 -12.82 7.13
C PRO A 114 -12.92 -12.34 8.18
N ALA A 115 -12.33 -11.17 7.97
CA ALA A 115 -11.48 -10.52 8.97
C ALA A 115 -12.38 -9.82 10.00
N LEU A 116 -12.31 -10.26 11.25
CA LEU A 116 -13.05 -9.68 12.37
C LEU A 116 -12.27 -8.52 12.98
N ASP A 117 -12.95 -7.62 13.66
CA ASP A 117 -12.36 -6.41 14.24
C ASP A 117 -11.16 -6.71 15.17
N ASP A 118 -11.26 -7.77 15.97
CA ASP A 118 -10.25 -8.15 16.97
C ASP A 118 -9.20 -9.15 16.42
N ASP A 119 -9.35 -9.62 15.19
CA ASP A 119 -8.34 -10.48 14.55
C ASP A 119 -7.01 -9.75 14.45
N LYS A 120 -5.91 -10.47 14.69
CA LYS A 120 -4.56 -9.91 14.62
C LYS A 120 -3.84 -10.39 13.38
N PHE A 121 -3.26 -9.44 12.68
CA PHE A 121 -2.45 -9.65 11.48
C PHE A 121 -1.07 -9.03 11.67
N THR A 122 -0.09 -9.49 10.93
CA THR A 122 1.16 -8.76 10.72
C THR A 122 1.13 -8.13 9.34
N ILE A 123 1.54 -6.86 9.26
CA ILE A 123 1.63 -6.11 8.00
C ILE A 123 3.03 -5.54 7.82
N CYS A 124 3.55 -5.66 6.60
CA CYS A 124 4.80 -5.04 6.19
C CYS A 124 4.50 -3.79 5.35
N LEU A 125 5.12 -2.69 5.72
CA LEU A 125 4.96 -1.40 5.05
C LEU A 125 6.27 -0.61 5.15
N ASN A 126 6.37 0.52 4.44
CA ASN A 126 7.54 1.36 4.59
C ASN A 126 7.48 2.21 5.87
N ASN A 127 8.64 2.63 6.37
CA ASN A 127 8.76 3.43 7.60
C ASN A 127 8.04 4.80 7.49
N TYR A 128 7.95 5.39 6.31
CA TYR A 128 7.21 6.62 6.07
C TYR A 128 5.72 6.42 6.38
N ARG A 129 5.13 5.32 5.90
CA ARG A 129 3.73 5.01 6.17
C ARG A 129 3.50 4.65 7.65
N TYR A 130 4.44 3.91 8.26
CA TYR A 130 4.38 3.56 9.68
C TYR A 130 4.41 4.80 10.59
N SER A 131 5.03 5.91 10.17
CA SER A 131 5.00 7.19 10.90
C SER A 131 3.64 7.91 10.86
N GLY A 132 2.62 7.35 10.22
CA GLY A 132 1.30 7.95 10.07
C GLY A 132 1.15 8.89 8.87
N ALA A 133 2.22 9.06 8.09
CA ALA A 133 2.24 10.00 6.97
C ALA A 133 1.15 9.69 5.92
N GLY A 134 0.56 10.74 5.35
CA GLY A 134 -0.51 10.65 4.36
C GLY A 134 -1.90 10.38 4.93
N GLY A 135 -2.10 10.60 6.24
CA GLY A 135 -3.37 10.38 6.94
C GLY A 135 -3.58 8.94 7.39
N TYR A 136 -2.49 8.21 7.63
CA TYR A 136 -2.50 6.82 8.12
C TYR A 136 -2.11 6.73 9.60
N ASP A 137 -2.58 7.66 10.42
CA ASP A 137 -2.21 7.82 11.83
C ASP A 137 -2.38 6.54 12.66
N VAL A 138 -3.32 5.68 12.29
CA VAL A 138 -3.58 4.37 12.93
C VAL A 138 -2.31 3.51 13.01
N TYR A 139 -1.40 3.58 12.03
CA TYR A 139 -0.17 2.80 12.08
C TYR A 139 0.75 3.18 13.24
N THR A 140 0.68 4.42 13.75
CA THR A 140 1.49 4.86 14.89
C THR A 140 1.11 4.16 16.20
N GLU A 141 -0.09 3.60 16.27
CA GLU A 141 -0.61 2.84 17.41
C GLU A 141 -0.32 1.33 17.30
N CYS A 142 0.13 0.88 16.13
CA CYS A 142 0.37 -0.53 15.84
C CYS A 142 1.69 -0.99 16.46
N PRO A 143 1.71 -2.07 17.28
CA PRO A 143 2.94 -2.57 17.87
C PRO A 143 3.98 -2.97 16.84
N LEU A 144 5.18 -2.43 16.98
CA LEU A 144 6.33 -2.78 16.15
C LEU A 144 6.73 -4.23 16.41
N VAL A 145 6.86 -5.02 15.33
CA VAL A 145 7.35 -6.40 15.36
C VAL A 145 8.80 -6.47 14.91
N LYS A 146 9.14 -5.77 13.81
CA LYS A 146 10.48 -5.79 13.23
C LYS A 146 10.74 -4.56 12.38
N GLU A 147 11.96 -4.05 12.45
CA GLU A 147 12.52 -3.11 11.48
C GLU A 147 13.48 -3.85 10.54
N ILE A 148 13.42 -3.53 9.26
CA ILE A 148 14.31 -4.04 8.23
C ILE A 148 15.09 -2.84 7.73
N ASN A 149 16.30 -2.65 8.28
CA ASN A 149 17.17 -1.50 8.02
C ASN A 149 17.93 -1.63 6.70
N VAL A 150 17.21 -1.97 5.63
CA VAL A 150 17.70 -2.02 4.24
C VAL A 150 16.78 -1.11 3.43
N GLU A 151 17.34 -0.25 2.61
CA GLU A 151 16.56 0.66 1.79
C GLU A 151 15.72 -0.09 0.75
N MET A 152 14.52 0.41 0.48
CA MET A 152 13.61 -0.18 -0.50
C MET A 152 14.26 -0.32 -1.88
N VAL A 153 15.09 0.64 -2.28
CA VAL A 153 15.80 0.60 -3.56
C VAL A 153 16.79 -0.57 -3.62
N GLU A 154 17.46 -0.89 -2.53
CA GLU A 154 18.39 -2.04 -2.43
C GLU A 154 17.59 -3.34 -2.54
N LEU A 155 16.48 -3.46 -1.81
CA LEU A 155 15.60 -4.64 -1.89
C LEU A 155 15.03 -4.87 -3.29
N ILE A 156 14.71 -3.80 -4.02
CA ILE A 156 14.27 -3.89 -5.41
C ILE A 156 15.41 -4.34 -6.31
N MET A 157 16.63 -3.82 -6.12
CA MET A 157 17.82 -4.27 -6.87
C MET A 157 18.12 -5.73 -6.61
N ASP A 158 18.09 -6.17 -5.36
CA ASP A 158 18.30 -7.58 -5.00
C ASP A 158 17.27 -8.49 -5.65
N TYR A 159 16.01 -8.07 -5.70
CA TYR A 159 14.95 -8.82 -6.39
C TYR A 159 15.25 -8.99 -7.88
N PHE A 160 15.70 -7.93 -8.58
CA PHE A 160 16.06 -8.01 -10.00
C PHE A 160 17.33 -8.84 -10.24
N HIS A 161 18.25 -8.89 -9.28
CA HIS A 161 19.42 -9.78 -9.35
C HIS A 161 19.02 -11.25 -9.19
N GLU A 162 18.09 -11.56 -8.28
CA GLU A 162 17.59 -12.91 -8.05
C GLU A 162 16.67 -13.39 -9.19
N TYR A 163 15.86 -12.48 -9.73
CA TYR A 163 14.89 -12.74 -10.80
C TYR A 163 15.17 -11.85 -12.02
N PRO A 164 16.21 -12.18 -12.82
CA PRO A 164 16.63 -11.33 -13.95
C PRO A 164 15.62 -11.28 -15.10
N TYR A 165 14.64 -12.17 -15.11
CA TYR A 165 13.53 -12.19 -16.05
C TYR A 165 12.20 -12.17 -15.29
N ILE A 166 11.38 -11.15 -15.57
CA ILE A 166 10.03 -11.04 -15.02
C ILE A 166 9.05 -11.19 -16.19
N GLU A 167 8.22 -12.25 -16.12
CA GLU A 167 7.11 -12.41 -17.04
C GLU A 167 5.94 -11.53 -16.57
N VAL A 168 5.36 -10.73 -17.50
CA VAL A 168 4.25 -9.81 -17.26
C VAL A 168 2.97 -10.39 -17.86
#